data_d35b9be5a7fda74c91a15d684e8b83ca
#
_entry.id   d35b9be5a7fda74c91a15d684e8b83ca
#
_cell.length_a   1.000
_cell.length_b   1.000
_cell.length_c   1.000
_cell.angle_alpha   90.00
_cell.angle_beta   90.00
_cell.angle_gamma   90.00
#
_symmetry.space_group_name_H-M   'P 1'
#
loop_
_entity.id
_entity.type
_entity.pdbx_description
1 polymer ?
#
loop_
_entity_poly.entity_id
_entity_poly.type
_entity_poly.pdbx_seq_one_letter_code
_entity_poly.pdbx_strand_id
1 'polypeptide(L)'
;MITLKELEAIVATEAMQVPPAYTDVQYVINTGNQIGAMAHMKLMYHNQEIEGIASGDGAIDAAFNSIEQATGRHFELDDFQIQSVTEGREAMGETLIRLRSDGKLYSGKGISTDIVGAGIMAYINALNKIIYEEEEA
;
A
#
# COMPACT_ATOMS: atom_id res chain seq x y z
N MET A 1 13.08 23.45 -2.42
CA MET A 1 14.02 22.98 -1.39
C MET A 1 13.25 22.50 -0.16
N ILE A 2 13.58 21.31 0.31
CA ILE A 2 12.91 20.75 1.49
C ILE A 2 13.51 21.39 2.75
N THR A 3 12.67 21.92 3.61
CA THR A 3 13.14 22.49 4.88
C THR A 3 13.46 21.37 5.87
N LEU A 4 14.24 21.69 6.90
CA LEU A 4 14.55 20.73 7.97
C LEU A 4 13.28 20.20 8.63
N LYS A 5 12.29 21.05 8.82
CA LYS A 5 11.00 20.69 9.40
C LYS A 5 10.24 19.71 8.52
N GLU A 6 10.26 19.93 7.21
CA GLU A 6 9.62 19.04 6.26
C GLU A 6 10.32 17.68 6.22
N LEU A 7 11.65 17.68 6.27
CA LEU A 7 12.44 16.45 6.32
C LEU A 7 12.14 15.67 7.59
N GLU A 8 12.09 16.33 8.74
CA GLU A 8 11.74 15.67 10.00
C GLU A 8 10.34 15.07 9.97
N ALA A 9 9.38 15.79 9.38
CA ALA A 9 8.01 15.29 9.24
C ALA A 9 7.96 14.05 8.36
N ILE A 10 8.71 14.03 7.25
CA ILE A 10 8.77 12.87 6.35
C ILE A 10 9.39 11.67 7.08
N VAL A 11 10.50 11.87 7.78
CA VAL A 11 11.17 10.80 8.51
C VAL A 11 10.26 10.26 9.62
N ALA A 12 9.59 11.13 10.36
CA ALA A 12 8.67 10.72 11.41
C ALA A 12 7.52 9.90 10.84
N THR A 13 6.97 10.31 9.69
CA THR A 13 5.89 9.58 9.02
C THR A 13 6.36 8.20 8.57
N GLU A 14 7.57 8.11 8.02
CA GLU A 14 8.12 6.83 7.58
C GLU A 14 8.38 5.87 8.75
N ALA A 15 8.84 6.39 9.87
CA ALA A 15 9.16 5.59 11.05
C ALA A 15 7.92 5.27 11.90
N MET A 16 6.84 6.03 11.73
CA MET A 16 5.66 5.91 12.57
C MET A 16 4.93 4.59 12.31
N GLN A 17 4.58 3.90 13.39
CA GLN A 17 3.67 2.78 13.34
C GLN A 17 2.37 3.19 14.02
N VAL A 18 1.25 2.91 13.36
CA VAL A 18 -0.07 3.32 13.84
C VAL A 18 -0.94 2.08 14.05
N PRO A 19 -1.94 2.16 14.93
CA PRO A 19 -2.94 1.10 15.01
C PRO A 19 -3.61 0.92 13.64
N PRO A 20 -3.67 -0.31 13.11
CA PRO A 20 -4.19 -0.51 11.77
C PRO A 20 -5.71 -0.38 11.74
N ALA A 21 -6.22 0.47 10.84
CA ALA A 21 -7.65 0.56 10.55
C ALA A 21 -8.06 -0.56 9.59
N TYR A 22 -7.21 -0.85 8.60
CA TYR A 22 -7.43 -1.93 7.64
C TYR A 22 -6.57 -3.13 8.02
N THR A 23 -7.19 -4.29 8.18
CA THR A 23 -6.53 -5.52 8.62
C THR A 23 -7.03 -6.72 7.83
N ASP A 24 -6.46 -7.89 8.10
CA ASP A 24 -6.89 -9.18 7.55
C ASP A 24 -7.01 -9.16 6.02
N VAL A 25 -5.95 -8.69 5.39
CA VAL A 25 -5.92 -8.54 3.93
C VAL A 25 -5.79 -9.91 3.27
N GLN A 26 -6.75 -10.23 2.41
CA GLN A 26 -6.74 -11.45 1.58
C GLN A 26 -6.92 -11.05 0.13
N TYR A 27 -6.22 -11.72 -0.77
CA TYR A 27 -6.32 -11.35 -2.18
C TYR A 27 -6.08 -12.56 -3.08
N VAL A 28 -6.69 -12.48 -4.27
CA VAL A 28 -6.42 -13.37 -5.39
C VAL A 28 -6.14 -12.49 -6.60
N ILE A 29 -5.06 -12.78 -7.31
CA ILE A 29 -4.70 -12.03 -8.50
C ILE A 29 -4.53 -13.01 -9.65
N ASN A 30 -5.25 -12.74 -10.74
CA ASN A 30 -5.18 -13.53 -11.97
C ASN A 30 -4.52 -12.69 -13.05
N THR A 31 -3.53 -13.24 -13.72
CA THR A 31 -2.84 -12.59 -14.83
C THR A 31 -2.89 -13.47 -16.05
N GLY A 32 -2.90 -12.84 -17.21
CA GLY A 32 -2.85 -13.53 -18.49
C GLY A 32 -1.87 -12.83 -19.42
N ASN A 33 -1.55 -13.51 -20.54
CA ASN A 33 -0.60 -12.96 -21.51
C ASN A 33 -1.22 -12.01 -22.52
N GLN A 34 -2.53 -12.06 -22.69
CA GLN A 34 -3.27 -11.21 -23.65
C GLN A 34 -4.36 -10.37 -23.00
N ILE A 35 -4.70 -10.71 -21.77
CA ILE A 35 -5.69 -9.99 -20.97
C ILE A 35 -4.92 -9.41 -19.80
N GLY A 36 -5.26 -8.20 -19.40
CA GLY A 36 -4.66 -7.60 -18.23
C GLY A 36 -4.92 -8.40 -16.96
N ALA A 37 -4.37 -7.97 -15.85
CA ALA A 37 -4.57 -8.64 -14.58
C ALA A 37 -5.92 -8.28 -13.96
N MET A 38 -6.46 -9.17 -13.15
CA MET A 38 -7.61 -8.92 -12.29
C MET A 38 -7.25 -9.26 -10.85
N ALA A 39 -7.71 -8.44 -9.93
CA ALA A 39 -7.50 -8.66 -8.50
C ALA A 39 -8.83 -8.67 -7.77
N HIS A 40 -8.96 -9.60 -6.83
CA HIS A 40 -10.06 -9.65 -5.88
C HIS A 40 -9.46 -9.44 -4.49
N MET A 41 -9.87 -8.39 -3.81
CA MET A 41 -9.31 -7.97 -2.53
C MET A 41 -10.38 -7.98 -1.47
N LYS A 42 -10.06 -8.59 -0.32
CA LYS A 42 -10.90 -8.55 0.87
C LYS A 42 -10.09 -8.05 2.04
N LEU A 43 -10.64 -7.19 2.83
CA LEU A 43 -9.99 -6.71 4.05
C LEU A 43 -11.04 -6.29 5.07
N MET A 44 -10.60 -6.14 6.31
CA MET A 44 -11.46 -5.70 7.39
C MET A 44 -11.20 -4.23 7.69
N TYR A 45 -12.28 -3.48 7.91
CA TYR A 45 -12.23 -2.09 8.34
C TYR A 45 -13.20 -1.91 9.50
N HIS A 46 -12.66 -1.67 10.71
CA HIS A 46 -13.45 -1.51 11.93
C HIS A 46 -14.50 -2.62 12.10
N ASN A 47 -14.05 -3.87 12.01
CA ASN A 47 -14.87 -5.07 12.15
C ASN A 47 -15.91 -5.28 11.04
N GLN A 48 -15.77 -4.55 9.93
CA GLN A 48 -16.58 -4.74 8.74
C GLN A 48 -15.73 -5.30 7.61
N GLU A 49 -16.20 -6.35 6.97
CA GLU A 49 -15.54 -6.86 5.78
C GLU A 49 -15.86 -5.97 4.58
N ILE A 50 -14.82 -5.55 3.89
CA ILE A 50 -14.97 -4.81 2.64
C ILE A 50 -14.27 -5.57 1.52
N GLU A 51 -14.72 -5.36 0.30
CA GLU A 51 -14.29 -6.16 -0.84
C GLU A 51 -14.24 -5.31 -2.09
N GLY A 52 -13.24 -5.56 -2.93
CA GLY A 52 -13.10 -4.89 -4.21
C GLY A 52 -12.60 -5.85 -5.27
N ILE A 53 -13.07 -5.67 -6.49
CA ILE A 53 -12.62 -6.43 -7.66
C ILE A 53 -12.29 -5.40 -8.73
N ALA A 54 -11.09 -5.47 -9.27
CA ALA A 54 -10.65 -4.52 -10.28
C ALA A 54 -9.64 -5.13 -11.22
N SER A 55 -9.55 -4.55 -12.41
CA SER A 55 -8.54 -4.93 -13.39
C SER A 55 -7.45 -3.86 -13.44
N GLY A 56 -6.33 -4.20 -14.03
CA GLY A 56 -5.21 -3.30 -14.28
C GLY A 56 -4.32 -3.85 -15.36
N ASP A 57 -3.33 -3.05 -15.77
CA ASP A 57 -2.39 -3.45 -16.80
C ASP A 57 -1.47 -4.57 -16.32
N GLY A 58 -1.17 -4.60 -15.04
CA GLY A 58 -0.39 -5.65 -14.41
C GLY A 58 -0.93 -5.99 -13.05
N ALA A 59 -0.29 -6.95 -12.38
CA ALA A 59 -0.74 -7.44 -11.08
C ALA A 59 -0.77 -6.33 -10.02
N ILE A 60 0.23 -5.46 -10.01
CA ILE A 60 0.32 -4.36 -9.05
C ILE A 60 -0.81 -3.35 -9.28
N ASP A 61 -1.03 -2.95 -10.54
CA ASP A 61 -2.11 -2.02 -10.88
C ASP A 61 -3.47 -2.59 -10.49
N ALA A 62 -3.72 -3.85 -10.82
CA ALA A 62 -4.98 -4.51 -10.49
C ALA A 62 -5.18 -4.55 -8.96
N ALA A 63 -4.13 -4.89 -8.22
CA ALA A 63 -4.18 -4.94 -6.77
C ALA A 63 -4.52 -3.57 -6.17
N PHE A 64 -3.84 -2.52 -6.60
CA PHE A 64 -4.06 -1.18 -6.08
C PHE A 64 -5.45 -0.65 -6.46
N ASN A 65 -5.90 -0.92 -7.69
CA ASN A 65 -7.25 -0.54 -8.11
C ASN A 65 -8.31 -1.26 -7.30
N SER A 66 -8.08 -2.53 -6.95
CA SER A 66 -9.02 -3.29 -6.12
C SER A 66 -9.09 -2.76 -4.68
N ILE A 67 -7.96 -2.29 -4.13
CA ILE A 67 -7.94 -1.66 -2.82
C ILE A 67 -8.73 -0.34 -2.85
N GLU A 68 -8.53 0.46 -3.88
CA GLU A 68 -9.29 1.70 -4.05
C GLU A 68 -10.78 1.43 -4.12
N GLN A 69 -11.18 0.40 -4.86
CA GLN A 69 -12.59 0.03 -4.97
C GLN A 69 -13.15 -0.46 -3.64
N ALA A 70 -12.40 -1.29 -2.92
CA ALA A 70 -12.83 -1.82 -1.63
C ALA A 70 -13.00 -0.72 -0.58
N THR A 71 -12.07 0.22 -0.53
CA THR A 71 -12.06 1.29 0.46
C THR A 71 -12.91 2.48 0.06
N GLY A 72 -13.21 2.63 -1.23
CA GLY A 72 -13.90 3.79 -1.77
C GLY A 72 -13.06 5.06 -1.76
N ARG A 73 -11.74 4.93 -1.66
CA ARG A 73 -10.82 6.05 -1.55
C ARG A 73 -9.75 5.97 -2.63
N HIS A 74 -9.40 7.13 -3.15
CA HIS A 74 -8.36 7.25 -4.17
C HIS A 74 -7.29 8.23 -3.68
N PHE A 75 -6.03 7.82 -3.79
CA PHE A 75 -4.89 8.67 -3.47
C PHE A 75 -3.89 8.62 -4.61
N GLU A 76 -3.20 9.73 -4.84
CA GLU A 76 -2.14 9.75 -5.82
C GLU A 76 -0.94 8.94 -5.31
N LEU A 77 -0.44 8.07 -6.16
CA LEU A 77 0.78 7.32 -5.90
C LEU A 77 1.96 8.20 -6.34
N ASP A 78 2.63 8.78 -5.36
CA ASP A 78 3.73 9.71 -5.63
C ASP A 78 5.06 9.00 -5.85
N ASP A 79 5.25 7.85 -5.19
CA ASP A 79 6.51 7.12 -5.27
C ASP A 79 6.25 5.64 -5.06
N PHE A 80 7.00 4.83 -5.80
CA PHE A 80 6.96 3.38 -5.73
C PHE A 80 8.38 2.86 -5.96
N GLN A 81 8.98 2.29 -4.92
CA GLN A 81 10.34 1.77 -5.00
C GLN A 81 10.38 0.32 -4.56
N ILE A 82 11.15 -0.47 -5.29
CA ILE A 82 11.38 -1.86 -4.94
C ILE A 82 12.87 -2.05 -4.71
N GLN A 83 13.23 -2.60 -3.55
CA GLN A 83 14.60 -2.94 -3.23
C GLN A 83 14.69 -4.42 -2.91
N SER A 84 15.78 -5.03 -3.36
CA SER A 84 16.09 -6.40 -3.00
C SER A 84 16.79 -6.38 -1.66
N VAL A 85 16.22 -7.06 -0.69
CA VAL A 85 16.83 -7.26 0.63
C VAL A 85 17.21 -8.72 0.70
N THR A 86 18.45 -9.03 0.36
CA THR A 86 18.91 -10.41 0.35
C THR A 86 19.93 -10.61 1.45
N GLU A 87 19.52 -11.28 2.51
CA GLU A 87 20.46 -11.84 3.46
C GLU A 87 20.11 -13.31 3.61
N GLY A 88 21.01 -14.19 3.18
CA GLY A 88 20.81 -15.61 3.30
C GLY A 88 20.19 -16.27 2.08
N ARG A 89 19.39 -17.31 2.31
CA ARG A 89 18.92 -18.22 1.25
C ARG A 89 17.67 -17.75 0.53
N GLU A 90 16.90 -16.85 1.12
CA GLU A 90 15.67 -16.37 0.53
C GLU A 90 15.80 -14.91 0.11
N ALA A 91 15.50 -14.65 -1.16
CA ALA A 91 15.44 -13.29 -1.66
C ALA A 91 14.12 -12.68 -1.24
N MET A 92 14.17 -11.58 -0.52
CA MET A 92 12.99 -10.81 -0.16
C MET A 92 13.02 -9.47 -0.85
N GLY A 93 11.86 -9.01 -1.25
CA GLY A 93 11.71 -7.67 -1.80
C GLY A 93 11.11 -6.74 -0.76
N GLU A 94 11.70 -5.57 -0.63
CA GLU A 94 11.13 -4.49 0.16
C GLU A 94 10.51 -3.48 -0.79
N THR A 95 9.25 -3.14 -0.56
CA THR A 95 8.54 -2.13 -1.35
C THR A 95 8.27 -0.93 -0.48
N LEU A 96 8.59 0.24 -1.01
CA LEU A 96 8.26 1.53 -0.40
C LEU A 96 7.26 2.23 -1.29
N ILE A 97 6.17 2.70 -0.70
CA ILE A 97 5.14 3.47 -1.40
C ILE A 97 4.93 4.77 -0.66
N ARG A 98 4.73 5.85 -1.43
CA ARG A 98 4.28 7.12 -0.88
C ARG A 98 2.99 7.53 -1.56
N LEU A 99 1.97 7.73 -0.74
CA LEU A 99 0.66 8.22 -1.18
C LEU A 99 0.51 9.69 -0.77
N ARG A 100 -0.13 10.46 -1.63
CA ARG A 100 -0.40 11.87 -1.37
C ARG A 100 -1.85 12.06 -0.95
N SER A 101 -2.06 12.72 0.19
CA SER A 101 -3.38 13.10 0.68
C SER A 101 -3.31 14.51 1.23
N ASP A 102 -4.14 15.40 0.70
CA ASP A 102 -4.21 16.82 1.11
C ASP A 102 -2.84 17.50 1.11
N GLY A 103 -2.05 17.24 0.09
CA GLY A 103 -0.73 17.84 -0.07
C GLY A 103 0.36 17.24 0.81
N LYS A 104 0.04 16.22 1.59
CA LYS A 104 0.98 15.56 2.49
C LYS A 104 1.27 14.16 1.99
N LEU A 105 2.53 13.73 2.19
CA LEU A 105 2.97 12.40 1.77
C LEU A 105 2.94 11.42 2.95
N TYR A 106 2.42 10.24 2.68
CA TYR A 106 2.37 9.14 3.65
C TYR A 106 3.08 7.94 3.06
N SER A 107 4.06 7.42 3.76
CA SER A 107 4.82 6.28 3.28
C SER A 107 4.39 5.00 3.96
N GLY A 108 4.47 3.91 3.22
CA GLY A 108 4.27 2.57 3.72
C GLY A 108 5.33 1.65 3.18
N LYS A 109 5.74 0.68 3.97
CA LYS A 109 6.72 -0.34 3.57
C LYS A 109 6.11 -1.73 3.71
N GLY A 110 6.50 -2.61 2.81
CA GLY A 110 6.15 -4.01 2.88
C GLY A 110 7.33 -4.87 2.49
N ILE A 111 7.51 -5.99 3.17
CA ILE A 111 8.58 -6.94 2.89
C ILE A 111 7.95 -8.30 2.65
N SER A 112 8.30 -8.93 1.54
CA SER A 112 7.79 -10.25 1.19
C SER A 112 8.69 -10.92 0.15
N THR A 113 8.63 -12.23 0.08
CA THR A 113 9.21 -12.98 -1.04
C THR A 113 8.43 -12.75 -2.32
N ASP A 114 7.18 -12.31 -2.22
CA ASP A 114 6.31 -11.97 -3.33
C ASP A 114 6.23 -10.44 -3.46
N ILE A 115 6.66 -9.91 -4.60
CA ILE A 115 6.68 -8.46 -4.86
C ILE A 115 5.27 -7.87 -4.82
N VAL A 116 4.28 -8.59 -5.33
CA VAL A 116 2.89 -8.12 -5.29
C VAL A 116 2.40 -8.04 -3.85
N GLY A 117 2.68 -9.06 -3.05
CA GLY A 117 2.35 -9.04 -1.63
C GLY A 117 3.03 -7.92 -0.87
N ALA A 118 4.31 -7.68 -1.16
CA ALA A 118 5.04 -6.56 -0.57
C ALA A 118 4.41 -5.22 -0.94
N GLY A 119 4.02 -5.07 -2.20
CA GLY A 119 3.35 -3.85 -2.67
C GLY A 119 2.01 -3.61 -1.99
N ILE A 120 1.20 -4.65 -1.87
CA ILE A 120 -0.09 -4.57 -1.19
C ILE A 120 0.10 -4.15 0.27
N MET A 121 1.05 -4.80 0.96
CA MET A 121 1.35 -4.50 2.35
C MET A 121 1.80 -3.04 2.53
N ALA A 122 2.68 -2.57 1.64
CA ALA A 122 3.15 -1.20 1.67
C ALA A 122 2.01 -0.20 1.47
N TYR A 123 1.12 -0.48 0.52
CA TYR A 123 -0.04 0.36 0.24
C TYR A 123 -0.97 0.44 1.46
N ILE A 124 -1.30 -0.70 2.05
CA ILE A 124 -2.16 -0.76 3.23
C ILE A 124 -1.52 -0.03 4.42
N ASN A 125 -0.21 -0.16 4.60
CA ASN A 125 0.49 0.54 5.68
C ASN A 125 0.43 2.06 5.50
N ALA A 126 0.60 2.56 4.29
CA ALA A 126 0.46 3.98 4.00
C ALA A 126 -0.98 4.44 4.23
N LEU A 127 -1.94 3.65 3.77
CA LEU A 127 -3.36 3.94 3.93
C LEU A 127 -3.77 4.00 5.41
N ASN A 128 -3.25 3.09 6.23
CA ASN A 128 -3.51 3.11 7.68
C ASN A 128 -2.99 4.38 8.34
N LYS A 129 -1.86 4.90 7.90
CA LYS A 129 -1.33 6.18 8.40
C LYS A 129 -2.25 7.34 8.05
N ILE A 130 -2.78 7.36 6.83
CA ILE A 130 -3.72 8.40 6.40
C ILE A 130 -4.98 8.37 7.26
N ILE A 131 -5.56 7.19 7.45
CA ILE A 131 -6.78 7.04 8.25
C ILE A 131 -6.52 7.42 9.71
N TYR A 132 -5.39 7.01 10.27
CA TYR A 132 -5.01 7.37 11.63
C TYR A 132 -4.98 8.89 11.81
N GLU A 133 -4.34 9.59 10.90
CA GLU A 133 -4.24 11.04 10.98
C GLU A 133 -5.61 11.72 10.81
N GLU A 134 -6.46 11.21 9.93
CA GLU A 134 -7.81 11.74 9.76
C GLU A 134 -8.67 11.56 11.01
N GLU A 135 -8.55 10.42 11.68
CA GLU A 135 -9.33 10.12 12.89
C GLU A 135 -8.83 10.89 14.10
N GLU A 136 -7.53 11.22 14.14
CA GLU A 136 -6.93 11.99 15.24
C GLU A 136 -7.09 13.50 15.06
N ALA A 137 -7.49 13.93 13.89
CA ALA A 137 -7.64 15.37 13.60
C ALA A 137 -8.91 15.97 14.20
#